data_f40f953320588d5de52d86382dd14e48
#
_entry.id   f40f953320588d5de52d86382dd14e48
#
_cell.length_a   1.000
_cell.length_b   1.000
_cell.length_c   1.000
_cell.angle_alpha   90.00
_cell.angle_beta   90.00
_cell.angle_gamma   90.00
#
_symmetry.space_group_name_H-M   'P 1'
#
loop_
_entity.id
_entity.type
_entity.pdbx_description
1 polymer ?
#
loop_
_entity_poly.entity_id
_entity_poly.type
_entity_poly.pdbx_seq_one_letter_code
_entity_poly.pdbx_strand_id
1 'polypeptide(L)'
;WAIETKQFYLMEGTNLNEVSQKLQKIAWNLESDGGLVLDFSESWHRKVGNFFIKRDSLIEYKKICWSKGMLHHDDVLFLSLKILEKNNRIIDILRAKFPYIMIDEFQDTSLIQSKIIKQIAEKETIIGVIGDECQSIYEFAGASVDEFINFHLDGIRLFKIEENNRSTVEIINVLNHVSKDSKLNQFSPDKRGGDTPKILIGGIHKAYKYAKDVVGESPLLTLAYRKDNPNKLKYGVKSIDNEALKLNLLFEDDDRGRKIYYVIQSIEYGKEGRIKDALKSMLKAYRKDLTFKERESLKNLQTLLNEYSNIENLSLTDFYNSFLFGHFNTHQKITRGKRKEFYSSVFYKDIACTVDLHETNSLFRTIHKSKGDEEQNVLLVIENKKSFDEIKELKFLLNPSINADEDHRVYFVALSRAKEKLFINIPSLSEENKIEIEKLNLFVIDYLE
;
A
#
# COMPACT_ATOMS: atom_id res chain seq x y z
N TRP A 1 7.14 -2.76 30.84
CA TRP A 1 6.02 -3.62 30.50
C TRP A 1 6.39 -5.10 30.62
N ALA A 2 7.41 -5.61 29.91
CA ALA A 2 7.81 -7.02 29.99
C ALA A 2 8.19 -7.47 31.43
N ILE A 3 8.81 -6.59 32.19
CA ILE A 3 9.12 -6.79 33.61
C ILE A 3 7.84 -6.84 34.47
N GLU A 4 6.98 -5.85 34.33
CA GLU A 4 5.74 -5.70 35.08
C GLU A 4 4.77 -6.88 34.84
N THR A 5 4.75 -7.40 33.62
CA THR A 5 3.92 -8.53 33.19
C THR A 5 4.60 -9.89 33.34
N LYS A 6 5.80 -9.93 33.96
CA LYS A 6 6.58 -11.15 34.21
C LYS A 6 6.90 -11.94 32.94
N GLN A 7 7.22 -11.24 31.83
CA GLN A 7 7.58 -11.81 30.54
C GLN A 7 9.07 -11.53 30.22
N PHE A 8 9.97 -11.89 31.14
CA PHE A 8 11.40 -11.61 31.05
C PHE A 8 12.05 -12.18 29.78
N TYR A 9 11.56 -13.30 29.29
CA TYR A 9 12.03 -13.93 28.04
C TYR A 9 11.89 -13.04 26.80
N LEU A 10 10.99 -12.04 26.82
CA LEU A 10 10.84 -11.07 25.72
C LEU A 10 11.96 -10.03 25.66
N MET A 11 12.80 -9.97 26.71
CA MET A 11 13.91 -9.02 26.80
C MET A 11 15.26 -9.63 26.39
N GLU A 12 15.32 -10.94 26.13
CA GLU A 12 16.57 -11.66 25.85
C GLU A 12 16.97 -11.52 24.36
N GLY A 13 18.25 -11.32 24.11
CA GLY A 13 18.85 -11.33 22.78
C GLY A 13 18.19 -10.37 21.78
N THR A 14 17.83 -10.87 20.59
CA THR A 14 17.17 -10.10 19.51
C THR A 14 15.67 -9.90 19.72
N ASN A 15 15.08 -10.54 20.71
CA ASN A 15 13.62 -10.54 20.94
C ASN A 15 13.05 -9.14 21.16
N LEU A 16 13.83 -8.24 21.77
CA LEU A 16 13.36 -6.88 22.08
C LEU A 16 12.95 -6.08 20.83
N ASN A 17 13.72 -6.17 19.75
CA ASN A 17 13.40 -5.52 18.50
C ASN A 17 12.19 -6.17 17.82
N GLU A 18 12.09 -7.49 17.84
CA GLU A 18 10.97 -8.23 17.30
C GLU A 18 9.67 -7.92 18.06
N VAL A 19 9.72 -7.89 19.40
CA VAL A 19 8.59 -7.49 20.25
C VAL A 19 8.12 -6.07 19.91
N SER A 20 9.05 -5.12 19.77
CA SER A 20 8.70 -3.74 19.45
C SER A 20 7.96 -3.63 18.10
N GLN A 21 8.40 -4.38 17.09
CA GLN A 21 7.73 -4.41 15.78
C GLN A 21 6.34 -5.06 15.87
N LYS A 22 6.20 -6.13 16.65
CA LYS A 22 4.92 -6.84 16.80
C LYS A 22 3.90 -6.05 17.59
N LEU A 23 4.31 -5.35 18.65
CA LEU A 23 3.40 -4.49 19.43
C LEU A 23 2.81 -3.33 18.62
N GLN A 24 3.39 -2.99 17.46
CA GLN A 24 2.79 -2.02 16.52
C GLN A 24 1.63 -2.60 15.72
N LYS A 25 1.41 -3.93 15.77
CA LYS A 25 0.37 -4.64 15.03
C LYS A 25 -0.81 -5.07 15.91
N ILE A 26 -0.87 -4.58 17.16
CA ILE A 26 -2.02 -4.81 18.02
C ILE A 26 -3.14 -3.85 17.66
N ALA A 27 -4.36 -4.37 17.64
CA ALA A 27 -5.57 -3.63 17.31
C ALA A 27 -6.71 -3.94 18.28
N TRP A 28 -7.67 -3.03 18.39
CA TRP A 28 -8.90 -3.24 19.07
C TRP A 28 -9.90 -3.96 18.17
N ASN A 29 -10.35 -5.12 18.57
CA ASN A 29 -11.33 -5.94 17.87
C ASN A 29 -12.65 -5.98 18.65
N LEU A 30 -13.77 -6.11 17.93
CA LEU A 30 -15.08 -6.33 18.52
C LEU A 30 -15.36 -7.85 18.56
N GLU A 31 -15.68 -8.38 19.72
CA GLU A 31 -16.11 -9.78 19.87
C GLU A 31 -17.59 -9.93 19.52
N SER A 32 -18.04 -11.16 19.30
CA SER A 32 -19.42 -11.47 18.95
C SER A 32 -20.46 -11.04 19.99
N ASP A 33 -20.06 -10.91 21.26
CA ASP A 33 -20.88 -10.39 22.36
C ASP A 33 -20.94 -8.85 22.41
N GLY A 34 -20.24 -8.17 21.49
CA GLY A 34 -20.13 -6.71 21.44
C GLY A 34 -19.06 -6.14 22.37
N GLY A 35 -18.28 -6.98 23.05
CA GLY A 35 -17.13 -6.60 23.84
C GLY A 35 -15.94 -6.16 22.98
N LEU A 36 -15.08 -5.29 23.53
CA LEU A 36 -13.83 -4.90 22.86
C LEU A 36 -12.66 -5.65 23.46
N VAL A 37 -11.92 -6.34 22.62
CA VAL A 37 -10.69 -7.06 22.98
C VAL A 37 -9.50 -6.47 22.25
N LEU A 38 -8.37 -6.40 22.94
CA LEU A 38 -7.10 -5.99 22.36
C LEU A 38 -6.29 -7.23 22.01
N ASP A 39 -6.04 -7.43 20.73
CA ASP A 39 -5.25 -8.57 20.27
C ASP A 39 -4.40 -8.17 19.03
N PHE A 40 -3.61 -9.10 18.53
CA PHE A 40 -2.92 -8.96 17.27
C PHE A 40 -3.91 -9.22 16.11
N SER A 41 -3.70 -8.53 15.00
CA SER A 41 -4.50 -8.74 13.77
C SER A 41 -4.48 -10.20 13.31
N GLU A 42 -3.38 -10.92 13.61
CA GLU A 42 -3.26 -12.35 13.35
C GLU A 42 -2.57 -13.08 14.52
N SER A 43 -3.04 -14.27 14.85
CA SER A 43 -2.58 -15.06 16.01
C SER A 43 -1.06 -15.34 15.99
N TRP A 44 -0.47 -15.53 14.81
CA TRP A 44 0.97 -15.77 14.66
C TRP A 44 1.84 -14.54 14.98
N HIS A 45 1.29 -13.34 14.97
CA HIS A 45 2.01 -12.13 15.39
C HIS A 45 2.35 -12.15 16.89
N ARG A 46 1.67 -12.96 17.70
CA ARG A 46 2.00 -13.13 19.12
C ARG A 46 3.31 -13.89 19.36
N LYS A 47 3.80 -14.66 18.38
CA LYS A 47 4.99 -15.50 18.53
C LYS A 47 6.26 -14.66 18.41
N VAL A 48 7.17 -14.77 19.39
CA VAL A 48 8.50 -14.14 19.43
C VAL A 48 9.52 -15.24 19.70
N GLY A 49 10.30 -15.61 18.70
CA GLY A 49 11.14 -16.80 18.79
C GLY A 49 10.32 -18.04 19.14
N ASN A 50 10.61 -18.68 20.27
CA ASN A 50 9.88 -19.85 20.78
C ASN A 50 8.78 -19.48 21.78
N PHE A 51 8.51 -18.21 22.02
CA PHE A 51 7.59 -17.73 23.05
C PHE A 51 6.41 -16.98 22.45
N PHE A 52 5.38 -16.76 23.28
CA PHE A 52 4.20 -15.98 22.89
C PHE A 52 3.99 -14.79 23.83
N ILE A 53 3.66 -13.64 23.29
CA ILE A 53 3.21 -12.49 24.07
C ILE A 53 1.86 -12.82 24.69
N LYS A 54 1.70 -12.61 26.01
CA LYS A 54 0.45 -12.86 26.72
C LYS A 54 -0.60 -11.82 26.31
N ARG A 55 -1.80 -12.27 25.90
CA ARG A 55 -2.90 -11.38 25.49
C ARG A 55 -3.27 -10.41 26.63
N ASP A 56 -3.41 -10.90 27.83
CA ASP A 56 -3.79 -10.08 29.00
C ASP A 56 -2.77 -8.98 29.33
N SER A 57 -1.53 -9.09 28.82
CA SER A 57 -0.51 -8.07 29.03
C SER A 57 -0.59 -6.89 28.04
N LEU A 58 -1.37 -7.02 26.97
CA LEU A 58 -1.46 -5.99 25.94
C LEU A 58 -2.14 -4.71 26.47
N ILE A 59 -3.15 -4.86 27.32
CA ILE A 59 -3.80 -3.70 27.93
C ILE A 59 -2.85 -2.92 28.86
N GLU A 60 -1.99 -3.62 29.57
CA GLU A 60 -0.97 -2.96 30.42
C GLU A 60 0.05 -2.21 29.56
N TYR A 61 0.43 -2.75 28.40
CA TYR A 61 1.26 -2.04 27.42
C TYR A 61 0.58 -0.74 26.96
N LYS A 62 -0.71 -0.78 26.61
CA LYS A 62 -1.47 0.41 26.21
C LYS A 62 -1.57 1.44 27.34
N LYS A 63 -1.83 1.01 28.58
CA LYS A 63 -1.87 1.91 29.75
C LYS A 63 -0.56 2.65 29.95
N ILE A 64 0.58 1.98 29.78
CA ILE A 64 1.91 2.61 29.86
C ILE A 64 2.09 3.65 28.73
N CYS A 65 1.67 3.31 27.50
CA CYS A 65 1.70 4.27 26.38
C CYS A 65 0.83 5.50 26.70
N TRP A 66 -0.41 5.28 27.13
CA TRP A 66 -1.36 6.36 27.45
C TRP A 66 -0.87 7.25 28.61
N SER A 67 -0.25 6.68 29.64
CA SER A 67 0.33 7.46 30.73
C SER A 67 1.45 8.42 30.28
N LYS A 68 2.06 8.13 29.11
CA LYS A 68 3.07 8.95 28.47
C LYS A 68 2.51 9.86 27.34
N GLY A 69 1.18 9.93 27.19
CA GLY A 69 0.51 10.70 26.16
C GLY A 69 0.64 10.11 24.75
N MET A 70 1.02 8.82 24.61
CA MET A 70 1.13 8.14 23.34
C MET A 70 -0.13 7.36 23.05
N LEU A 71 -0.81 7.70 21.94
CA LEU A 71 -2.00 7.03 21.42
C LEU A 71 -1.71 6.48 20.04
N HIS A 72 -2.17 5.28 19.77
CA HIS A 72 -2.25 4.72 18.43
C HIS A 72 -3.61 5.10 17.78
N HIS A 73 -3.74 5.01 16.46
CA HIS A 73 -5.00 5.35 15.79
C HIS A 73 -6.19 4.56 16.32
N ASP A 74 -6.03 3.27 16.57
CA ASP A 74 -7.08 2.41 17.11
C ASP A 74 -7.51 2.81 18.53
N ASP A 75 -6.57 3.36 19.33
CA ASP A 75 -6.88 3.85 20.67
C ASP A 75 -7.84 5.03 20.63
N VAL A 76 -7.79 5.85 19.59
CA VAL A 76 -8.71 6.98 19.40
C VAL A 76 -10.14 6.46 19.21
N LEU A 77 -10.33 5.44 18.38
CA LEU A 77 -11.64 4.81 18.18
C LEU A 77 -12.16 4.16 19.46
N PHE A 78 -11.31 3.37 20.12
CA PHE A 78 -11.63 2.73 21.39
C PHE A 78 -12.05 3.73 22.46
N LEU A 79 -11.24 4.76 22.67
CA LEU A 79 -11.52 5.79 23.68
C LEU A 79 -12.76 6.59 23.34
N SER A 80 -12.97 6.92 22.06
CA SER A 80 -14.18 7.60 21.59
C SER A 80 -15.43 6.79 21.92
N LEU A 81 -15.45 5.50 21.59
CA LEU A 81 -16.58 4.63 21.92
C LEU A 81 -16.79 4.56 23.44
N LYS A 82 -15.70 4.41 24.23
CA LYS A 82 -15.82 4.38 25.71
C LYS A 82 -16.33 5.68 26.32
N ILE A 83 -16.01 6.82 25.73
CA ILE A 83 -16.53 8.12 26.15
C ILE A 83 -18.04 8.21 25.87
N LEU A 84 -18.48 7.77 24.69
CA LEU A 84 -19.88 7.75 24.31
C LEU A 84 -20.70 6.79 25.21
N GLU A 85 -20.19 5.58 25.45
CA GLU A 85 -20.82 4.60 26.35
C GLU A 85 -20.97 5.10 27.78
N LYS A 86 -20.03 5.92 28.26
CA LYS A 86 -20.05 6.47 29.62
C LYS A 86 -20.89 7.72 29.79
N ASN A 87 -21.14 8.47 28.74
CA ASN A 87 -21.77 9.77 28.84
C ASN A 87 -22.74 10.07 27.68
N ASN A 88 -24.00 9.71 27.88
CA ASN A 88 -25.05 9.91 26.89
C ASN A 88 -25.24 11.38 26.50
N ARG A 89 -24.88 12.35 27.36
CA ARG A 89 -24.97 13.77 27.01
C ARG A 89 -24.07 14.15 25.83
N ILE A 90 -22.94 13.46 25.67
CA ILE A 90 -22.05 13.70 24.52
C ILE A 90 -22.75 13.26 23.22
N ILE A 91 -23.44 12.13 23.24
CA ILE A 91 -24.23 11.66 22.10
C ILE A 91 -25.33 12.68 21.75
N ASP A 92 -26.06 13.19 22.75
CA ASP A 92 -27.12 14.19 22.54
C ASP A 92 -26.56 15.51 21.97
N ILE A 93 -25.35 15.94 22.41
CA ILE A 93 -24.65 17.09 21.84
C ILE A 93 -24.27 16.82 20.37
N LEU A 94 -23.76 15.61 20.06
CA LEU A 94 -23.39 15.25 18.69
C LEU A 94 -24.62 15.24 17.78
N ARG A 95 -25.73 14.67 18.22
CA ARG A 95 -27.02 14.69 17.51
C ARG A 95 -27.50 16.08 17.24
N ALA A 96 -27.51 16.95 18.26
CA ALA A 96 -27.90 18.34 18.12
C ALA A 96 -27.00 19.13 17.16
N LYS A 97 -25.70 18.82 17.15
CA LYS A 97 -24.72 19.47 16.28
C LYS A 97 -24.77 18.95 14.85
N PHE A 98 -25.06 17.67 14.65
CA PHE A 98 -25.03 16.98 13.38
C PHE A 98 -26.36 16.27 13.11
N PRO A 99 -27.40 17.00 12.65
CA PRO A 99 -28.67 16.39 12.33
C PRO A 99 -28.61 15.45 11.12
N TYR A 100 -27.60 15.62 10.27
CA TYR A 100 -27.30 14.75 9.13
C TYR A 100 -25.83 14.35 9.17
N ILE A 101 -25.54 13.06 8.98
CA ILE A 101 -24.18 12.53 8.82
C ILE A 101 -24.17 11.64 7.59
N MET A 102 -23.35 12.02 6.59
CA MET A 102 -23.11 11.22 5.39
C MET A 102 -21.70 10.64 5.46
N ILE A 103 -21.60 9.34 5.27
CA ILE A 103 -20.32 8.61 5.38
C ILE A 103 -20.06 7.96 4.03
N ASP A 104 -19.01 8.41 3.38
CA ASP A 104 -18.52 7.85 2.13
C ASP A 104 -17.50 6.72 2.41
N GLU A 105 -17.26 5.85 1.42
CA GLU A 105 -16.36 4.69 1.51
C GLU A 105 -16.67 3.81 2.74
N PHE A 106 -17.98 3.61 3.04
CA PHE A 106 -18.39 2.93 4.26
C PHE A 106 -17.91 1.48 4.35
N GLN A 107 -17.61 0.83 3.23
CA GLN A 107 -17.03 -0.52 3.17
C GLN A 107 -15.62 -0.61 3.82
N ASP A 108 -14.96 0.53 4.05
CA ASP A 108 -13.67 0.59 4.75
C ASP A 108 -13.81 0.89 6.25
N THR A 109 -15.03 0.94 6.74
CA THR A 109 -15.36 1.25 8.13
C THR A 109 -15.09 0.04 9.03
N SER A 110 -14.43 0.29 10.17
CA SER A 110 -14.22 -0.74 11.19
C SER A 110 -15.49 -1.00 12.01
N LEU A 111 -15.57 -2.18 12.64
CA LEU A 111 -16.68 -2.54 13.53
C LEU A 111 -16.89 -1.50 14.66
N ILE A 112 -15.82 -0.91 15.20
CA ILE A 112 -15.92 0.12 16.24
C ILE A 112 -16.55 1.38 15.69
N GLN A 113 -16.18 1.82 14.50
CA GLN A 113 -16.77 2.98 13.85
C GLN A 113 -18.27 2.75 13.55
N SER A 114 -18.61 1.57 13.02
CA SER A 114 -20.01 1.20 12.80
C SER A 114 -20.83 1.24 14.10
N LYS A 115 -20.29 0.73 15.21
CA LYS A 115 -20.95 0.78 16.52
C LYS A 115 -21.17 2.22 16.99
N ILE A 116 -20.19 3.11 16.80
CA ILE A 116 -20.34 4.55 17.13
C ILE A 116 -21.47 5.18 16.29
N ILE A 117 -21.49 4.88 14.98
CA ILE A 117 -22.49 5.41 14.05
C ILE A 117 -23.89 4.92 14.45
N LYS A 118 -24.05 3.63 14.74
CA LYS A 118 -25.33 3.04 15.20
C LYS A 118 -25.82 3.73 16.47
N GLN A 119 -24.94 3.99 17.45
CA GLN A 119 -25.32 4.71 18.68
C GLN A 119 -25.82 6.15 18.39
N ILE A 120 -25.18 6.85 17.45
CA ILE A 120 -25.61 8.22 17.08
C ILE A 120 -26.97 8.16 16.36
N ALA A 121 -27.19 7.14 15.52
CA ALA A 121 -28.39 6.97 14.70
C ALA A 121 -29.66 6.57 15.49
N GLU A 122 -29.55 6.18 16.75
CA GLU A 122 -30.71 5.69 17.56
C GLU A 122 -31.87 6.70 17.73
N LYS A 123 -31.63 7.98 17.45
CA LYS A 123 -32.64 9.04 17.59
C LYS A 123 -32.70 9.95 16.35
N GLU A 124 -32.61 11.27 16.55
CA GLU A 124 -32.97 12.27 15.54
C GLU A 124 -31.95 12.41 14.40
N THR A 125 -30.71 11.97 14.56
CA THR A 125 -29.68 12.12 13.51
C THR A 125 -29.95 11.18 12.35
N ILE A 126 -30.06 11.75 11.16
CA ILE A 126 -30.22 10.99 9.91
C ILE A 126 -28.84 10.57 9.41
N ILE A 127 -28.63 9.28 9.26
CA ILE A 127 -27.37 8.69 8.75
C ILE A 127 -27.57 8.23 7.32
N GLY A 128 -26.68 8.66 6.42
CA GLY A 128 -26.50 8.10 5.09
C GLY A 128 -25.14 7.44 4.99
N VAL A 129 -25.10 6.21 4.49
CA VAL A 129 -23.86 5.48 4.21
C VAL A 129 -23.78 5.20 2.72
N ILE A 130 -22.61 5.45 2.14
CA ILE A 130 -22.32 5.27 0.73
C ILE A 130 -21.08 4.38 0.64
N GLY A 131 -21.11 3.36 -0.20
CA GLY A 131 -19.98 2.46 -0.35
C GLY A 131 -20.17 1.47 -1.49
N ASP A 132 -19.10 0.75 -1.77
CA ASP A 132 -19.03 -0.29 -2.81
C ASP A 132 -18.34 -1.52 -2.23
N GLU A 133 -19.07 -2.62 -2.08
CA GLU A 133 -18.54 -3.90 -1.56
C GLU A 133 -17.37 -4.42 -2.38
N CYS A 134 -17.37 -4.15 -3.71
CA CYS A 134 -16.30 -4.55 -4.61
C CYS A 134 -14.99 -3.79 -4.38
N GLN A 135 -15.03 -2.67 -3.65
CA GLN A 135 -13.87 -1.83 -3.34
C GLN A 135 -13.40 -1.93 -1.89
N SER A 136 -13.89 -2.90 -1.12
CA SER A 136 -13.40 -3.17 0.25
C SER A 136 -12.06 -3.91 0.18
N ILE A 137 -10.96 -3.18 0.36
CA ILE A 137 -9.58 -3.69 0.24
C ILE A 137 -8.69 -3.36 1.44
N TYR A 138 -9.30 -3.01 2.58
CA TYR A 138 -8.59 -2.64 3.81
C TYR A 138 -8.94 -3.55 4.99
N GLU A 139 -9.27 -4.84 4.74
CA GLU A 139 -9.52 -5.82 5.80
C GLU A 139 -8.32 -5.96 6.73
N PHE A 140 -7.10 -5.91 6.19
CA PHE A 140 -5.86 -5.91 6.96
C PHE A 140 -5.73 -4.71 7.93
N ALA A 141 -6.49 -3.62 7.71
CA ALA A 141 -6.56 -2.43 8.56
C ALA A 141 -7.79 -2.42 9.48
N GLY A 142 -8.55 -3.52 9.52
CA GLY A 142 -9.71 -3.70 10.39
C GLY A 142 -11.05 -3.27 9.76
N ALA A 143 -11.10 -3.02 8.45
CA ALA A 143 -12.35 -2.87 7.71
C ALA A 143 -13.08 -4.22 7.67
N SER A 144 -14.41 -4.18 7.56
CA SER A 144 -15.25 -5.38 7.48
C SER A 144 -16.28 -5.22 6.37
N VAL A 145 -16.09 -5.97 5.30
CA VAL A 145 -17.06 -6.01 4.21
C VAL A 145 -18.40 -6.58 4.68
N ASP A 146 -18.38 -7.55 5.58
CA ASP A 146 -19.59 -8.12 6.17
C ASP A 146 -20.40 -7.09 6.95
N GLU A 147 -19.72 -6.18 7.68
CA GLU A 147 -20.40 -5.09 8.39
C GLU A 147 -21.07 -4.12 7.41
N PHE A 148 -20.45 -3.83 6.26
CA PHE A 148 -21.06 -3.01 5.23
C PHE A 148 -22.29 -3.69 4.62
N ILE A 149 -22.17 -4.96 4.22
CA ILE A 149 -23.28 -5.71 3.60
C ILE A 149 -24.46 -5.87 4.56
N ASN A 150 -24.18 -6.09 5.85
CA ASN A 150 -25.18 -6.34 6.89
C ASN A 150 -25.53 -5.06 7.68
N PHE A 151 -25.03 -3.90 7.29
CA PHE A 151 -25.34 -2.65 8.00
C PHE A 151 -26.83 -2.37 7.95
N HIS A 152 -27.42 -2.24 9.13
CA HIS A 152 -28.84 -1.99 9.27
C HIS A 152 -29.12 -0.91 10.32
N LEU A 153 -30.05 -0.03 10.01
CA LEU A 153 -30.66 0.92 10.91
C LEU A 153 -32.19 0.86 10.74
N ASP A 154 -32.93 1.14 11.77
CA ASP A 154 -34.39 1.16 11.70
C ASP A 154 -34.86 2.21 10.68
N GLY A 155 -35.70 1.77 9.73
CA GLY A 155 -36.19 2.61 8.67
C GLY A 155 -35.23 2.96 7.54
N ILE A 156 -34.08 2.27 7.45
CA ILE A 156 -33.11 2.44 6.36
C ILE A 156 -33.75 2.21 5.00
N ARG A 157 -33.39 3.08 4.03
CA ARG A 157 -33.75 2.92 2.62
C ARG A 157 -32.50 2.60 1.83
N LEU A 158 -32.57 1.56 1.02
CA LEU A 158 -31.46 1.13 0.16
C LEU A 158 -31.63 1.72 -1.23
N PHE A 159 -30.57 2.32 -1.74
CA PHE A 159 -30.45 2.82 -3.11
C PHE A 159 -29.29 2.16 -3.79
N LYS A 160 -29.41 1.88 -5.09
CA LYS A 160 -28.34 1.36 -5.92
C LYS A 160 -27.93 2.39 -6.95
N ILE A 161 -26.62 2.58 -7.13
CA ILE A 161 -26.06 3.40 -8.18
C ILE A 161 -25.38 2.46 -9.17
N GLU A 162 -26.08 2.16 -10.26
CA GLU A 162 -25.61 1.23 -11.30
C GLU A 162 -25.07 1.97 -12.53
N GLU A 163 -25.28 3.28 -12.61
CA GLU A 163 -24.76 4.12 -13.69
C GLU A 163 -23.25 4.36 -13.51
N ASN A 164 -22.48 3.88 -14.47
CA ASN A 164 -21.04 4.13 -14.53
C ASN A 164 -20.74 5.18 -15.63
N ASN A 165 -20.49 6.41 -15.19
CA ASN A 165 -20.14 7.54 -16.06
C ASN A 165 -18.64 7.67 -16.29
N ARG A 166 -17.82 6.77 -15.73
CA ARG A 166 -16.36 6.81 -15.79
C ARG A 166 -15.82 6.06 -16.99
N SER A 167 -16.18 4.79 -17.09
CA SER A 167 -15.54 3.83 -17.98
C SER A 167 -16.32 3.59 -19.28
N THR A 168 -15.65 3.10 -20.31
CA THR A 168 -16.29 2.61 -21.53
C THR A 168 -17.08 1.33 -21.28
N VAL A 169 -18.01 1.00 -22.17
CA VAL A 169 -18.85 -0.21 -22.09
C VAL A 169 -17.99 -1.48 -22.02
N GLU A 170 -16.88 -1.53 -22.76
CA GLU A 170 -15.98 -2.69 -22.79
C GLU A 170 -15.31 -2.92 -21.44
N ILE A 171 -14.89 -1.84 -20.75
CA ILE A 171 -14.33 -1.93 -19.41
C ILE A 171 -15.41 -2.30 -18.39
N ILE A 172 -16.61 -1.70 -18.49
CA ILE A 172 -17.74 -2.03 -17.61
C ILE A 172 -18.11 -3.52 -17.72
N ASN A 173 -18.07 -4.10 -18.91
CA ASN A 173 -18.31 -5.54 -19.09
C ASN A 173 -17.28 -6.40 -18.34
N VAL A 174 -16.00 -5.99 -18.33
CA VAL A 174 -14.96 -6.65 -17.51
C VAL A 174 -15.25 -6.49 -16.02
N LEU A 175 -15.63 -5.29 -15.57
CA LEU A 175 -15.98 -5.03 -14.17
C LEU A 175 -17.16 -5.89 -13.72
N ASN A 176 -18.23 -5.97 -14.52
CA ASN A 176 -19.40 -6.81 -14.25
C ASN A 176 -19.04 -8.29 -14.22
N HIS A 177 -18.12 -8.75 -15.07
CA HIS A 177 -17.65 -10.12 -15.04
C HIS A 177 -16.89 -10.42 -13.74
N VAL A 178 -15.97 -9.56 -13.34
CA VAL A 178 -15.17 -9.75 -12.10
C VAL A 178 -16.03 -9.64 -10.85
N SER A 179 -17.08 -8.82 -10.86
CA SER A 179 -18.02 -8.64 -9.76
C SER A 179 -19.35 -9.39 -9.93
N LYS A 180 -19.37 -10.49 -10.70
CA LYS A 180 -20.59 -11.24 -11.05
C LYS A 180 -21.39 -11.76 -9.85
N ASP A 181 -20.76 -11.93 -8.69
CA ASP A 181 -21.41 -12.31 -7.42
C ASP A 181 -21.84 -11.12 -6.57
N SER A 182 -21.59 -9.89 -7.01
CA SER A 182 -22.16 -8.66 -6.46
C SER A 182 -23.64 -8.51 -6.80
N LYS A 183 -24.35 -7.71 -6.02
CA LYS A 183 -25.73 -7.33 -6.27
C LYS A 183 -25.89 -6.17 -7.25
N LEU A 184 -24.78 -5.60 -7.74
CA LEU A 184 -24.73 -4.47 -8.66
C LEU A 184 -24.35 -4.92 -10.06
N ASN A 185 -25.03 -4.40 -11.07
CA ASN A 185 -24.68 -4.59 -12.47
C ASN A 185 -24.56 -3.21 -13.12
N GLN A 186 -23.33 -2.81 -13.39
CA GLN A 186 -23.03 -1.47 -13.89
C GLN A 186 -23.39 -1.34 -15.37
N PHE A 187 -23.83 -0.14 -15.78
CA PHE A 187 -24.04 0.19 -17.18
C PHE A 187 -23.62 1.65 -17.47
N SER A 188 -23.22 1.90 -18.73
CA SER A 188 -22.93 3.25 -19.20
C SER A 188 -24.23 3.91 -19.68
N PRO A 189 -24.69 5.01 -19.11
CA PRO A 189 -25.89 5.72 -19.56
C PRO A 189 -25.80 6.18 -21.01
N ASP A 190 -24.63 6.71 -21.38
CA ASP A 190 -24.36 7.25 -22.71
C ASP A 190 -23.88 6.18 -23.73
N LYS A 191 -23.78 4.92 -23.30
CA LYS A 191 -23.24 3.79 -24.09
C LYS A 191 -21.90 4.13 -24.73
N ARG A 192 -21.03 4.80 -23.96
CA ARG A 192 -19.70 5.21 -24.41
C ARG A 192 -18.85 3.98 -24.74
N GLY A 193 -18.67 3.72 -26.03
CA GLY A 193 -17.80 2.64 -26.52
C GLY A 193 -16.33 3.01 -26.44
N GLY A 194 -15.46 2.02 -26.42
CA GLY A 194 -14.01 2.17 -26.39
C GLY A 194 -13.28 0.97 -26.99
N ASP A 195 -11.98 0.91 -26.76
CA ASP A 195 -11.19 -0.24 -27.21
C ASP A 195 -11.44 -1.46 -26.30
N THR A 196 -11.49 -2.64 -26.90
CA THR A 196 -11.53 -3.89 -26.13
C THR A 196 -10.28 -3.98 -25.22
N PRO A 197 -10.44 -4.25 -23.92
CA PRO A 197 -9.34 -4.49 -23.01
C PRO A 197 -8.35 -5.53 -23.50
N LYS A 198 -7.06 -5.35 -23.24
CA LYS A 198 -6.01 -6.22 -23.76
C LYS A 198 -5.28 -6.95 -22.65
N ILE A 199 -5.04 -8.26 -22.88
CA ILE A 199 -4.12 -9.06 -22.08
C ILE A 199 -2.80 -9.14 -22.83
N LEU A 200 -1.71 -8.66 -22.20
CA LEU A 200 -0.38 -8.59 -22.77
C LEU A 200 0.49 -9.69 -22.14
N ILE A 201 0.87 -10.70 -22.92
CA ILE A 201 1.65 -11.83 -22.45
C ILE A 201 3.13 -11.56 -22.64
N GLY A 202 3.90 -11.55 -21.55
CA GLY A 202 5.36 -11.35 -21.59
C GLY A 202 5.91 -10.47 -20.48
N GLY A 203 7.15 -10.03 -20.65
CA GLY A 203 7.86 -9.26 -19.63
C GLY A 203 7.29 -7.84 -19.43
N ILE A 204 7.31 -7.38 -18.18
CA ILE A 204 6.70 -6.11 -17.75
C ILE A 204 7.20 -4.89 -18.54
N HIS A 205 8.47 -4.83 -18.90
CA HIS A 205 9.04 -3.71 -19.67
C HIS A 205 8.52 -3.67 -21.11
N LYS A 206 8.33 -4.85 -21.73
CA LYS A 206 7.74 -4.94 -23.07
C LYS A 206 6.27 -4.55 -23.03
N ALA A 207 5.52 -5.01 -22.00
CA ALA A 207 4.13 -4.65 -21.80
C ALA A 207 3.94 -3.14 -21.56
N TYR A 208 4.78 -2.53 -20.72
CA TYR A 208 4.76 -1.10 -20.49
C TYR A 208 5.07 -0.31 -21.78
N LYS A 209 6.12 -0.73 -22.52
CA LYS A 209 6.47 -0.10 -23.80
C LYS A 209 5.31 -0.21 -24.80
N TYR A 210 4.76 -1.40 -24.98
CA TYR A 210 3.61 -1.61 -25.86
C TYR A 210 2.42 -0.71 -25.48
N ALA A 211 2.01 -0.73 -24.21
CA ALA A 211 0.90 0.09 -23.75
C ALA A 211 1.21 1.59 -23.95
N LYS A 212 2.45 2.02 -23.66
CA LYS A 212 2.87 3.41 -23.85
C LYS A 212 2.88 3.84 -25.32
N ASP A 213 3.30 2.95 -26.21
CA ASP A 213 3.26 3.19 -27.67
C ASP A 213 1.81 3.31 -28.18
N VAL A 214 0.88 2.52 -27.62
CA VAL A 214 -0.57 2.59 -27.96
C VAL A 214 -1.22 3.87 -27.45
N VAL A 215 -0.90 4.34 -26.24
CA VAL A 215 -1.52 5.53 -25.65
C VAL A 215 -0.80 6.83 -26.03
N GLY A 216 0.40 6.76 -26.58
CA GLY A 216 1.21 7.90 -27.00
C GLY A 216 1.57 8.81 -25.81
N GLU A 217 1.27 10.09 -25.94
CA GLU A 217 1.57 11.10 -24.90
C GLU A 217 0.60 11.06 -23.72
N SER A 218 -0.55 10.39 -23.87
CA SER A 218 -1.55 10.28 -22.80
C SER A 218 -0.97 9.60 -21.56
N PRO A 219 -1.41 9.99 -20.36
CA PRO A 219 -1.01 9.31 -19.12
C PRO A 219 -1.34 7.82 -19.15
N LEU A 220 -0.44 7.00 -18.61
CA LEU A 220 -0.62 5.57 -18.41
C LEU A 220 -0.38 5.24 -16.94
N LEU A 221 -1.44 5.05 -16.18
CA LEU A 221 -1.36 4.63 -14.80
C LEU A 221 -0.98 3.15 -14.74
N THR A 222 0.17 2.87 -14.14
CA THR A 222 0.71 1.52 -14.03
C THR A 222 0.55 1.03 -12.59
N LEU A 223 -0.22 -0.04 -12.43
CA LEU A 223 -0.63 -0.58 -11.15
C LEU A 223 -0.10 -2.00 -10.95
N ALA A 224 0.31 -2.33 -9.74
CA ALA A 224 0.57 -3.71 -9.32
C ALA A 224 0.17 -3.91 -7.85
N TYR A 225 0.02 -5.16 -7.45
CA TYR A 225 -0.31 -5.50 -6.06
C TYR A 225 0.78 -5.00 -5.09
N ARG A 226 2.06 -5.17 -5.47
CA ARG A 226 3.23 -4.72 -4.71
C ARG A 226 3.97 -3.61 -5.46
N LYS A 227 4.66 -2.77 -4.70
CA LYS A 227 5.42 -1.63 -5.22
C LYS A 227 6.63 -1.99 -6.08
N ASP A 228 7.12 -3.22 -6.01
CA ASP A 228 8.35 -3.63 -6.70
C ASP A 228 8.26 -3.44 -8.21
N ASN A 229 7.18 -3.92 -8.84
CA ASN A 229 7.02 -3.83 -10.29
C ASN A 229 6.80 -2.40 -10.80
N PRO A 230 5.90 -1.59 -10.23
CA PRO A 230 5.78 -0.19 -10.60
C PRO A 230 7.09 0.59 -10.44
N ASN A 231 7.82 0.36 -9.36
CA ASN A 231 9.11 1.01 -9.14
C ASN A 231 10.17 0.57 -10.16
N LYS A 232 10.26 -0.72 -10.49
CA LYS A 232 11.16 -1.20 -11.56
C LYS A 232 10.90 -0.51 -12.89
N LEU A 233 9.65 -0.35 -13.26
CA LEU A 233 9.26 0.35 -14.48
C LEU A 233 9.62 1.85 -14.41
N LYS A 234 9.32 2.50 -13.29
CA LYS A 234 9.65 3.92 -13.03
C LYS A 234 11.15 4.21 -13.22
N TYR A 235 12.01 3.32 -12.71
CA TYR A 235 13.47 3.49 -12.77
C TYR A 235 14.14 2.77 -13.95
N GLY A 236 13.39 2.04 -14.77
CA GLY A 236 13.93 1.27 -15.91
C GLY A 236 14.85 0.10 -15.50
N VAL A 237 14.66 -0.47 -14.31
CA VAL A 237 15.47 -1.55 -13.77
C VAL A 237 14.93 -2.89 -14.24
N LYS A 238 15.73 -3.65 -15.02
CA LYS A 238 15.28 -4.89 -15.70
C LYS A 238 15.08 -6.08 -14.75
N SER A 239 15.90 -6.23 -13.72
CA SER A 239 15.73 -7.25 -12.67
C SER A 239 16.48 -6.82 -11.41
N ILE A 240 15.87 -7.01 -10.25
CA ILE A 240 16.58 -6.95 -8.99
C ILE A 240 16.50 -8.35 -8.38
N ASP A 241 17.39 -9.22 -8.85
CA ASP A 241 17.62 -10.48 -8.17
C ASP A 241 18.18 -10.17 -6.78
N ASN A 242 17.43 -10.58 -5.74
CA ASN A 242 17.81 -10.42 -4.33
C ASN A 242 17.86 -8.98 -3.78
N GLU A 243 16.81 -8.16 -3.99
CA GLU A 243 16.71 -6.81 -3.37
C GLU A 243 16.93 -6.85 -1.86
N ALA A 244 16.30 -7.77 -1.17
CA ALA A 244 16.48 -7.93 0.27
C ALA A 244 17.93 -8.25 0.63
N LEU A 245 18.61 -9.08 -0.15
CA LEU A 245 20.01 -9.40 0.07
C LEU A 245 20.92 -8.20 -0.20
N LYS A 246 20.68 -7.43 -1.27
CA LYS A 246 21.42 -6.21 -1.59
C LYS A 246 21.27 -5.15 -0.49
N LEU A 247 20.04 -4.94 0.01
CA LEU A 247 19.80 -4.02 1.13
C LEU A 247 20.45 -4.52 2.41
N ASN A 248 20.38 -5.81 2.74
CA ASN A 248 21.03 -6.36 3.92
C ASN A 248 22.55 -6.15 3.86
N LEU A 249 23.18 -6.48 2.73
CA LEU A 249 24.62 -6.24 2.54
C LEU A 249 24.99 -4.75 2.63
N LEU A 250 24.13 -3.86 2.15
CA LEU A 250 24.31 -2.43 2.28
C LEU A 250 24.23 -1.98 3.76
N PHE A 251 23.30 -2.53 4.53
CA PHE A 251 23.14 -2.20 5.96
C PHE A 251 24.20 -2.87 6.87
N GLU A 252 24.85 -3.94 6.45
CA GLU A 252 26.01 -4.51 7.14
C GLU A 252 27.20 -3.54 7.18
N ASP A 253 27.33 -2.64 6.21
CA ASP A 253 28.28 -1.53 6.26
C ASP A 253 27.63 -0.32 6.96
N ASP A 254 27.70 -0.31 8.30
CA ASP A 254 27.03 0.69 9.15
C ASP A 254 27.51 2.14 8.89
N ASP A 255 28.72 2.32 8.34
CA ASP A 255 29.26 3.65 8.05
C ASP A 255 28.88 4.14 6.64
N ARG A 256 29.19 3.36 5.61
CA ARG A 256 29.05 3.79 4.22
C ARG A 256 27.72 3.37 3.63
N GLY A 257 27.33 2.12 3.82
CA GLY A 257 26.11 1.58 3.24
C GLY A 257 24.87 2.27 3.74
N ARG A 258 24.76 2.52 5.05
CA ARG A 258 23.66 3.31 5.60
C ARG A 258 23.65 4.75 5.08
N LYS A 259 24.82 5.37 4.96
CA LYS A 259 24.92 6.72 4.40
C LYS A 259 24.44 6.76 2.96
N ILE A 260 24.91 5.84 2.12
CA ILE A 260 24.46 5.68 0.72
C ILE A 260 22.93 5.55 0.67
N TYR A 261 22.35 4.62 1.43
CA TYR A 261 20.91 4.38 1.44
C TYR A 261 20.10 5.62 1.82
N TYR A 262 20.43 6.26 2.96
CA TYR A 262 19.67 7.40 3.43
C TYR A 262 19.88 8.66 2.58
N VAL A 263 21.03 8.82 1.92
CA VAL A 263 21.22 9.91 0.96
C VAL A 263 20.39 9.65 -0.31
N ILE A 264 20.38 8.44 -0.86
CA ILE A 264 19.50 8.08 -1.98
C ILE A 264 18.04 8.33 -1.60
N GLN A 265 17.60 7.88 -0.42
CA GLN A 265 16.25 8.12 0.09
C GLN A 265 15.94 9.61 0.20
N SER A 266 16.91 10.42 0.65
CA SER A 266 16.76 11.88 0.73
C SER A 266 16.58 12.51 -0.65
N ILE A 267 17.37 12.10 -1.64
CA ILE A 267 17.26 12.59 -3.02
C ILE A 267 15.88 12.24 -3.60
N GLU A 268 15.45 10.98 -3.47
CA GLU A 268 14.17 10.53 -4.03
C GLU A 268 12.98 11.26 -3.37
N TYR A 269 12.99 11.47 -2.05
CA TYR A 269 11.99 12.31 -1.39
C TYR A 269 12.04 13.77 -1.84
N GLY A 270 13.24 14.31 -2.06
CA GLY A 270 13.41 15.68 -2.56
C GLY A 270 12.83 15.88 -3.96
N LYS A 271 13.00 14.91 -4.86
CA LYS A 271 12.41 14.91 -6.21
C LYS A 271 10.88 14.94 -6.17
N GLU A 272 10.28 14.30 -5.18
CA GLU A 272 8.82 14.31 -4.99
C GLU A 272 8.31 15.54 -4.21
N GLY A 273 9.18 16.52 -3.94
CA GLY A 273 8.81 17.72 -3.18
C GLY A 273 8.63 17.48 -1.67
N ARG A 274 8.95 16.28 -1.17
CA ARG A 274 8.84 15.90 0.25
C ARG A 274 10.05 16.38 1.06
N ILE A 275 10.27 17.69 1.09
CA ILE A 275 11.49 18.29 1.64
C ILE A 275 11.70 17.91 3.12
N LYS A 276 10.63 17.86 3.93
CA LYS A 276 10.73 17.49 5.35
C LYS A 276 11.24 16.06 5.54
N ASP A 277 10.75 15.11 4.76
CA ASP A 277 11.19 13.71 4.83
C ASP A 277 12.59 13.53 4.23
N ALA A 278 12.90 14.26 3.17
CA ALA A 278 14.23 14.33 2.59
C ALA A 278 15.26 14.79 3.62
N LEU A 279 15.00 15.88 4.34
CA LEU A 279 15.88 16.38 5.39
C LEU A 279 16.05 15.39 6.55
N LYS A 280 14.97 14.73 6.98
CA LYS A 280 15.06 13.67 8.00
C LYS A 280 15.95 12.51 7.56
N SER A 281 15.87 12.10 6.28
CA SER A 281 16.71 11.05 5.74
C SER A 281 18.17 11.47 5.63
N MET A 282 18.43 12.72 5.21
CA MET A 282 19.79 13.28 5.18
C MET A 282 20.41 13.31 6.58
N LEU A 283 19.68 13.76 7.60
CA LEU A 283 20.14 13.73 8.99
C LEU A 283 20.43 12.30 9.48
N LYS A 284 19.64 11.31 9.08
CA LYS A 284 19.90 9.89 9.38
C LYS A 284 21.18 9.38 8.72
N ALA A 285 21.50 9.83 7.51
CA ALA A 285 22.75 9.50 6.83
C ALA A 285 23.98 9.98 7.60
N TYR A 286 23.87 11.13 8.28
CA TYR A 286 24.96 11.78 9.03
C TYR A 286 24.80 11.71 10.56
N ARG A 287 24.01 10.76 11.07
CA ARG A 287 23.69 10.62 12.52
C ARG A 287 24.90 10.53 13.45
N LYS A 288 26.06 10.10 12.93
CA LYS A 288 27.32 10.02 13.71
C LYS A 288 28.08 11.34 13.72
N ASP A 289 27.70 12.29 12.89
CA ASP A 289 28.30 13.63 12.84
C ASP A 289 27.43 14.62 13.61
N LEU A 290 27.80 14.88 14.85
CA LEU A 290 27.03 15.76 15.73
C LEU A 290 27.07 17.24 15.30
N THR A 291 27.95 17.61 14.38
CA THR A 291 28.05 18.98 13.83
C THR A 291 27.13 19.19 12.63
N PHE A 292 26.63 18.10 12.02
CA PHE A 292 25.78 18.15 10.83
C PHE A 292 24.36 18.62 11.17
N LYS A 293 23.95 19.77 10.62
CA LYS A 293 22.69 20.46 10.93
C LYS A 293 21.71 20.46 9.75
N GLU A 294 20.47 20.82 10.02
CA GLU A 294 19.40 20.92 9.01
C GLU A 294 19.76 21.84 7.84
N ARG A 295 20.45 22.97 8.11
CA ARG A 295 20.89 23.90 7.06
C ARG A 295 21.88 23.25 6.08
N GLU A 296 22.81 22.47 6.58
CA GLU A 296 23.77 21.73 5.76
C GLU A 296 23.09 20.59 5.02
N SER A 297 22.15 19.92 5.66
CA SER A 297 21.30 18.90 5.02
C SER A 297 20.56 19.46 3.81
N LEU A 298 19.96 20.64 3.94
CA LEU A 298 19.23 21.30 2.86
C LEU A 298 20.18 21.68 1.71
N LYS A 299 21.35 22.27 2.02
CA LYS A 299 22.35 22.63 1.01
C LYS A 299 22.85 21.42 0.25
N ASN A 300 23.15 20.33 0.97
CA ASN A 300 23.62 19.09 0.37
C ASN A 300 22.54 18.44 -0.51
N LEU A 301 21.29 18.43 -0.04
CA LEU A 301 20.16 17.94 -0.82
C LEU A 301 20.00 18.73 -2.12
N GLN A 302 20.05 20.06 -2.05
CA GLN A 302 19.95 20.92 -3.23
C GLN A 302 21.07 20.64 -4.24
N THR A 303 22.32 20.48 -3.78
CA THR A 303 23.45 20.12 -4.65
C THR A 303 23.21 18.78 -5.34
N LEU A 304 22.78 17.75 -4.59
CA LEU A 304 22.53 16.41 -5.15
C LEU A 304 21.35 16.38 -6.11
N LEU A 305 20.31 17.16 -5.86
CA LEU A 305 19.16 17.28 -6.77
C LEU A 305 19.56 17.95 -8.10
N ASN A 306 20.40 18.99 -8.06
CA ASN A 306 20.91 19.65 -9.26
C ASN A 306 21.78 18.72 -10.11
N GLU A 307 22.49 17.78 -9.47
CA GLU A 307 23.34 16.78 -10.12
C GLU A 307 22.64 15.46 -10.44
N TYR A 308 21.32 15.39 -10.28
CA TYR A 308 20.58 14.13 -10.37
C TYR A 308 20.82 13.36 -11.67
N SER A 309 20.80 14.04 -12.82
CA SER A 309 21.05 13.43 -14.14
C SER A 309 22.43 12.77 -14.26
N ASN A 310 23.43 13.28 -13.53
CA ASN A 310 24.77 12.71 -13.45
C ASN A 310 24.86 11.55 -12.46
N ILE A 311 23.95 11.51 -11.47
CA ILE A 311 23.97 10.53 -10.37
C ILE A 311 23.19 9.27 -10.71
N GLU A 312 22.03 9.38 -11.35
CA GLU A 312 21.03 8.33 -11.44
C GLU A 312 21.48 7.02 -12.09
N ASN A 313 22.50 7.05 -12.92
CA ASN A 313 23.04 5.89 -13.62
C ASN A 313 24.40 5.38 -13.06
N LEU A 314 24.88 5.98 -11.96
CA LEU A 314 26.19 5.60 -11.39
C LEU A 314 26.10 4.29 -10.60
N SER A 315 27.24 3.57 -10.56
CA SER A 315 27.45 2.54 -9.55
C SER A 315 27.48 3.15 -8.16
N LEU A 316 27.17 2.38 -7.12
CA LEU A 316 27.26 2.89 -5.74
C LEU A 316 28.71 3.27 -5.37
N THR A 317 29.72 2.64 -5.97
CA THR A 317 31.13 3.03 -5.82
C THR A 317 31.37 4.44 -6.37
N ASP A 318 30.93 4.72 -7.60
CA ASP A 318 31.14 6.01 -8.25
C ASP A 318 30.31 7.09 -7.59
N PHE A 319 29.06 6.80 -7.25
CA PHE A 319 28.20 7.71 -6.49
C PHE A 319 28.83 8.12 -5.15
N TYR A 320 29.29 7.12 -4.37
CA TYR A 320 29.95 7.40 -3.10
C TYR A 320 31.24 8.20 -3.26
N ASN A 321 32.12 7.77 -4.19
CA ASN A 321 33.45 8.38 -4.35
C ASN A 321 33.40 9.79 -4.95
N SER A 322 32.43 10.09 -5.81
CA SER A 322 32.33 11.39 -6.49
C SER A 322 31.46 12.40 -5.73
N PHE A 323 30.37 11.93 -5.13
CA PHE A 323 29.38 12.82 -4.53
C PHE A 323 29.35 12.78 -3.01
N LEU A 324 29.62 11.65 -2.36
CA LEU A 324 29.56 11.58 -0.90
C LEU A 324 30.93 11.80 -0.27
N PHE A 325 31.98 11.24 -0.83
CA PHE A 325 33.34 11.41 -0.31
C PHE A 325 33.86 12.85 -0.52
N GLY A 326 33.72 13.39 -1.73
CA GLY A 326 34.30 14.68 -2.09
C GLY A 326 33.55 15.90 -1.55
N HIS A 327 32.23 15.78 -1.34
CA HIS A 327 31.37 16.89 -0.98
C HIS A 327 30.90 16.91 0.47
N PHE A 328 30.99 15.79 1.20
CA PHE A 328 30.34 15.66 2.50
C PHE A 328 31.26 15.09 3.61
N ASN A 329 32.55 15.32 3.53
CA ASN A 329 33.52 14.95 4.57
C ASN A 329 33.43 13.46 5.01
N THR A 330 33.38 12.55 4.08
CA THR A 330 33.33 11.12 4.38
C THR A 330 34.74 10.53 4.53
N HIS A 331 34.87 9.50 5.38
CA HIS A 331 36.17 9.06 5.91
C HIS A 331 37.18 8.50 4.90
N GLN A 332 36.75 7.74 3.90
CA GLN A 332 37.69 7.14 2.92
C GLN A 332 36.95 6.72 1.64
N LYS A 333 37.63 6.86 0.49
CA LYS A 333 37.14 6.31 -0.79
C LYS A 333 37.03 4.80 -0.75
N ILE A 334 36.11 4.27 -1.56
CA ILE A 334 35.96 2.84 -1.80
C ILE A 334 36.92 2.47 -2.93
N THR A 335 38.08 1.85 -2.59
CA THR A 335 39.18 1.60 -3.58
C THR A 335 39.47 0.13 -3.83
N ARG A 336 39.21 -0.76 -2.87
CA ARG A 336 39.57 -2.19 -2.96
C ARG A 336 38.73 -3.09 -2.06
N GLY A 337 38.83 -4.42 -2.31
CA GLY A 337 38.24 -5.50 -1.51
C GLY A 337 36.80 -5.86 -1.88
N LYS A 338 36.25 -6.89 -1.24
CA LYS A 338 34.86 -7.41 -1.49
C LYS A 338 33.77 -6.37 -1.45
N ARG A 339 33.92 -5.34 -0.60
CA ARG A 339 32.95 -4.22 -0.55
C ARG A 339 32.97 -3.40 -1.84
N LYS A 340 34.14 -3.15 -2.46
CA LYS A 340 34.22 -2.47 -3.75
C LYS A 340 33.51 -3.28 -4.83
N GLU A 341 33.73 -4.59 -4.90
CA GLU A 341 33.07 -5.46 -5.86
C GLU A 341 31.55 -5.35 -5.75
N PHE A 342 31.00 -5.44 -4.51
CA PHE A 342 29.58 -5.28 -4.25
C PHE A 342 29.07 -3.89 -4.67
N TYR A 343 29.69 -2.81 -4.21
CA TYR A 343 29.24 -1.45 -4.55
C TYR A 343 29.41 -1.10 -6.03
N SER A 344 30.32 -1.74 -6.74
CA SER A 344 30.49 -1.55 -8.20
C SER A 344 29.49 -2.36 -9.02
N SER A 345 28.89 -3.41 -8.46
CA SER A 345 27.86 -4.24 -9.10
C SER A 345 26.43 -3.74 -8.86
N VAL A 346 26.24 -2.79 -7.95
CA VAL A 346 24.91 -2.22 -7.61
C VAL A 346 24.88 -0.77 -8.05
N PHE A 347 23.82 -0.37 -8.74
CA PHE A 347 23.64 0.98 -9.24
C PHE A 347 22.72 1.81 -8.33
N TYR A 348 22.82 3.13 -8.45
CA TYR A 348 21.92 4.07 -7.75
C TYR A 348 20.46 3.68 -7.90
N LYS A 349 20.01 3.42 -9.13
CA LYS A 349 18.62 3.04 -9.48
C LYS A 349 18.16 1.78 -8.78
N ASP A 350 19.05 0.81 -8.54
CA ASP A 350 18.73 -0.42 -7.83
C ASP A 350 18.31 -0.16 -6.38
N ILE A 351 18.89 0.86 -5.77
CA ILE A 351 18.53 1.26 -4.40
C ILE A 351 17.36 2.24 -4.41
N ALA A 352 17.32 3.18 -5.36
CA ALA A 352 16.24 4.16 -5.47
C ALA A 352 14.86 3.49 -5.61
N CYS A 353 14.75 2.38 -6.37
CA CYS A 353 13.49 1.65 -6.52
C CYS A 353 13.00 0.97 -5.24
N THR A 354 13.87 0.81 -4.22
CA THR A 354 13.50 0.25 -2.92
C THR A 354 13.00 1.31 -1.93
N VAL A 355 13.17 2.59 -2.25
CA VAL A 355 12.74 3.70 -1.39
C VAL A 355 11.22 3.75 -1.38
N ASP A 356 10.65 3.82 -0.18
CA ASP A 356 9.20 3.93 0.00
C ASP A 356 8.74 5.39 -0.26
N LEU A 357 8.40 5.66 -1.50
CA LEU A 357 7.87 6.96 -1.92
C LEU A 357 6.36 7.01 -1.65
N HIS A 358 5.84 8.18 -1.28
CA HIS A 358 4.41 8.41 -1.33
C HIS A 358 4.00 8.59 -2.78
N GLU A 359 3.26 7.60 -3.28
CA GLU A 359 2.92 7.47 -4.69
C GLU A 359 1.67 8.28 -5.09
N THR A 360 1.21 9.22 -4.26
CA THR A 360 -0.08 9.94 -4.46
C THR A 360 -0.21 10.62 -5.82
N ASN A 361 0.89 11.04 -6.43
CA ASN A 361 0.86 11.70 -7.74
C ASN A 361 1.67 10.94 -8.81
N SER A 362 2.17 9.74 -8.49
CA SER A 362 2.96 8.95 -9.43
C SER A 362 2.05 8.14 -10.36
N LEU A 363 2.41 8.04 -11.65
CA LEU A 363 1.77 7.10 -12.58
C LEU A 363 2.19 5.63 -12.34
N PHE A 364 3.08 5.38 -11.37
CA PHE A 364 3.54 4.05 -10.99
C PHE A 364 3.19 3.82 -9.51
N ARG A 365 2.16 3.02 -9.24
CA ARG A 365 1.60 2.85 -7.89
C ARG A 365 1.22 1.42 -7.56
N THR A 366 1.04 1.16 -6.27
CA THR A 366 0.30 -0.02 -5.85
C THR A 366 -1.20 0.18 -6.04
N ILE A 367 -1.93 -0.93 -6.22
CA ILE A 367 -3.39 -0.88 -6.37
C ILE A 367 -4.05 -0.19 -5.18
N HIS A 368 -3.64 -0.52 -3.95
CA HIS A 368 -4.18 0.11 -2.73
C HIS A 368 -4.05 1.64 -2.72
N LYS A 369 -2.96 2.16 -3.27
CA LYS A 369 -2.73 3.62 -3.33
C LYS A 369 -3.41 4.30 -4.52
N SER A 370 -4.01 3.55 -5.41
CA SER A 370 -4.81 4.08 -6.51
C SER A 370 -6.30 4.17 -6.18
N LYS A 371 -6.73 3.67 -5.02
CA LYS A 371 -8.13 3.77 -4.60
C LYS A 371 -8.55 5.23 -4.51
N GLY A 372 -9.72 5.55 -5.04
CA GLY A 372 -10.22 6.93 -5.15
C GLY A 372 -9.73 7.70 -6.39
N ASP A 373 -8.68 7.25 -7.07
CA ASP A 373 -8.19 7.87 -8.30
C ASP A 373 -8.80 7.24 -9.56
N GLU A 374 -8.55 7.89 -10.70
CA GLU A 374 -8.97 7.41 -12.02
C GLU A 374 -8.02 7.97 -13.09
N GLU A 375 -7.82 7.24 -14.18
CA GLU A 375 -6.96 7.67 -15.28
C GLU A 375 -7.53 7.21 -16.63
N GLN A 376 -7.17 7.91 -17.71
CA GLN A 376 -7.60 7.55 -19.06
C GLN A 376 -7.17 6.12 -19.40
N ASN A 377 -5.92 5.78 -19.13
CA ASN A 377 -5.33 4.51 -19.50
C ASN A 377 -4.69 3.84 -18.29
N VAL A 378 -4.95 2.55 -18.12
CA VAL A 378 -4.41 1.75 -17.01
C VAL A 378 -3.70 0.53 -17.53
N LEU A 379 -2.52 0.27 -16.99
CA LEU A 379 -1.79 -0.98 -17.13
C LEU A 379 -1.73 -1.68 -15.76
N LEU A 380 -2.45 -2.75 -15.61
CA LEU A 380 -2.35 -3.65 -14.47
C LEU A 380 -1.23 -4.67 -14.74
N VAL A 381 -0.24 -4.72 -13.85
CA VAL A 381 0.87 -5.68 -13.92
C VAL A 381 0.65 -6.78 -12.89
N ILE A 382 0.44 -8.00 -13.34
CA ILE A 382 0.40 -9.19 -12.48
C ILE A 382 1.84 -9.59 -12.14
N GLU A 383 2.11 -9.85 -10.86
CA GLU A 383 3.47 -10.08 -10.39
C GLU A 383 4.14 -11.29 -11.05
N ASN A 384 5.32 -11.06 -11.62
CA ASN A 384 6.22 -12.11 -12.05
C ASN A 384 7.10 -12.55 -10.88
N LYS A 385 6.62 -13.50 -10.07
CA LYS A 385 7.43 -14.18 -9.04
C LYS A 385 8.15 -15.36 -9.66
N LYS A 386 9.24 -15.84 -9.03
CA LYS A 386 9.91 -17.10 -9.40
C LYS A 386 8.94 -18.30 -9.45
N SER A 387 7.81 -18.21 -8.78
CA SER A 387 6.73 -19.19 -8.74
C SER A 387 5.42 -18.51 -9.18
N PHE A 388 5.34 -18.03 -10.43
CA PHE A 388 4.07 -17.55 -10.98
C PHE A 388 3.09 -18.73 -11.05
N ASP A 389 2.03 -18.63 -10.27
CA ASP A 389 0.95 -19.61 -10.26
C ASP A 389 -0.22 -19.01 -11.05
N GLU A 390 -0.32 -19.43 -12.30
CA GLU A 390 -1.29 -18.91 -13.26
C GLU A 390 -2.73 -19.11 -12.76
N ILE A 391 -3.04 -20.27 -12.18
CA ILE A 391 -4.38 -20.57 -11.67
C ILE A 391 -4.76 -19.61 -10.55
N LYS A 392 -3.83 -19.37 -9.64
CA LYS A 392 -4.05 -18.47 -8.52
C LYS A 392 -4.13 -17.00 -8.96
N GLU A 393 -3.16 -16.56 -9.74
CA GLU A 393 -3.02 -15.14 -10.10
C GLU A 393 -4.11 -14.70 -11.12
N LEU A 394 -4.66 -15.60 -11.94
CA LEU A 394 -5.74 -15.30 -12.87
C LEU A 394 -7.13 -15.69 -12.36
N LYS A 395 -7.25 -16.15 -11.12
CA LYS A 395 -8.51 -16.57 -10.52
C LYS A 395 -9.57 -15.47 -10.59
N PHE A 396 -9.19 -14.19 -10.43
CA PHE A 396 -10.10 -13.05 -10.52
C PHE A 396 -10.71 -12.84 -11.91
N LEU A 397 -10.11 -13.40 -12.97
CA LEU A 397 -10.68 -13.43 -14.34
C LEU A 397 -11.40 -14.73 -14.65
N LEU A 398 -10.79 -15.88 -14.32
CA LEU A 398 -11.28 -17.19 -14.69
C LEU A 398 -12.44 -17.67 -13.80
N ASN A 399 -12.33 -17.43 -12.50
CA ASN A 399 -13.36 -17.79 -11.53
C ASN A 399 -13.53 -16.71 -10.47
N PRO A 400 -14.00 -15.51 -10.85
CA PRO A 400 -14.12 -14.38 -9.94
C PRO A 400 -15.14 -14.62 -8.83
N SER A 401 -14.79 -14.18 -7.62
CA SER A 401 -15.66 -14.12 -6.46
C SER A 401 -15.19 -13.01 -5.52
N ILE A 402 -15.78 -11.84 -5.61
CA ILE A 402 -15.42 -10.69 -4.75
C ILE A 402 -15.90 -10.87 -3.31
N ASN A 403 -16.96 -11.64 -3.09
CA ASN A 403 -17.50 -11.88 -1.75
C ASN A 403 -16.61 -12.83 -0.94
N ALA A 404 -15.91 -13.77 -1.59
CA ALA A 404 -15.11 -14.79 -0.94
C ALA A 404 -13.60 -14.47 -0.88
N ASP A 405 -13.10 -13.48 -1.65
CA ASP A 405 -11.67 -13.29 -1.85
C ASP A 405 -11.30 -11.80 -1.94
N GLU A 406 -10.54 -11.29 -0.93
CA GLU A 406 -10.09 -9.90 -0.91
C GLU A 406 -9.17 -9.58 -2.11
N ASP A 407 -8.34 -10.52 -2.56
CA ASP A 407 -7.46 -10.30 -3.72
C ASP A 407 -8.28 -9.99 -4.99
N HIS A 408 -9.47 -10.57 -5.15
CA HIS A 408 -10.36 -10.27 -6.28
C HIS A 408 -10.89 -8.84 -6.21
N ARG A 409 -11.21 -8.32 -5.01
CA ARG A 409 -11.61 -6.92 -4.81
C ARG A 409 -10.44 -5.98 -5.11
N VAL A 410 -9.21 -6.34 -4.71
CA VAL A 410 -8.01 -5.55 -5.03
C VAL A 410 -7.85 -5.42 -6.54
N TYR A 411 -7.98 -6.51 -7.30
CA TYR A 411 -7.92 -6.45 -8.76
C TYR A 411 -9.10 -5.68 -9.36
N PHE A 412 -10.31 -5.84 -8.84
CA PHE A 412 -11.46 -5.02 -9.25
C PHE A 412 -11.17 -3.53 -9.11
N VAL A 413 -10.58 -3.11 -7.99
CA VAL A 413 -10.16 -1.71 -7.81
C VAL A 413 -9.21 -1.28 -8.91
N ALA A 414 -8.19 -2.07 -9.25
CA ALA A 414 -7.26 -1.73 -10.32
C ALA A 414 -7.95 -1.53 -11.67
N LEU A 415 -8.83 -2.46 -12.04
CA LEU A 415 -9.57 -2.41 -13.31
C LEU A 415 -10.50 -1.20 -13.38
N SER A 416 -11.16 -0.87 -12.26
CA SER A 416 -12.11 0.24 -12.16
C SER A 416 -11.46 1.65 -12.20
N ARG A 417 -10.12 1.72 -12.22
CA ARG A 417 -9.41 3.01 -12.40
C ARG A 417 -9.38 3.46 -13.86
N ALA A 418 -9.60 2.57 -14.82
CA ALA A 418 -9.50 2.85 -16.23
C ALA A 418 -10.78 3.54 -16.78
N LYS A 419 -10.58 4.61 -17.56
CA LYS A 419 -11.66 5.30 -18.27
C LYS A 419 -11.82 4.82 -19.71
N GLU A 420 -10.72 4.70 -20.47
CA GLU A 420 -10.74 4.45 -21.91
C GLU A 420 -9.99 3.19 -22.33
N LYS A 421 -8.77 2.97 -21.80
CA LYS A 421 -7.95 1.81 -22.18
C LYS A 421 -7.52 1.04 -20.96
N LEU A 422 -7.68 -0.27 -21.04
CA LEU A 422 -7.27 -1.21 -20.00
C LEU A 422 -6.35 -2.27 -20.59
N PHE A 423 -5.16 -2.37 -20.00
CA PHE A 423 -4.16 -3.39 -20.29
C PHE A 423 -3.90 -4.23 -19.04
N ILE A 424 -3.80 -5.54 -19.19
CA ILE A 424 -3.44 -6.49 -18.12
C ILE A 424 -2.20 -7.23 -18.59
N ASN A 425 -1.07 -7.04 -17.92
CA ASN A 425 0.14 -7.80 -18.22
C ASN A 425 0.26 -9.03 -17.34
N ILE A 426 0.50 -10.17 -17.97
CA ILE A 426 0.81 -11.45 -17.32
C ILE A 426 2.09 -12.05 -17.91
N PRO A 427 2.91 -12.76 -17.10
CA PRO A 427 4.19 -13.28 -17.56
C PRO A 427 4.08 -14.38 -18.61
N SER A 428 3.11 -15.26 -18.45
CA SER A 428 2.83 -16.41 -19.32
C SER A 428 1.35 -16.77 -19.27
N LEU A 429 0.88 -17.50 -20.27
CA LEU A 429 -0.50 -18.00 -20.35
C LEU A 429 -0.49 -19.38 -21.01
N SER A 430 -1.08 -20.37 -20.34
CA SER A 430 -1.28 -21.70 -20.89
C SER A 430 -2.38 -21.70 -21.95
N GLU A 431 -2.32 -22.63 -22.89
CA GLU A 431 -3.38 -22.75 -23.93
C GLU A 431 -4.75 -23.05 -23.32
N GLU A 432 -4.81 -23.78 -22.21
CA GLU A 432 -6.06 -24.07 -21.51
C GLU A 432 -6.71 -22.78 -20.99
N ASN A 433 -5.98 -21.96 -20.23
CA ASN A 433 -6.50 -20.70 -19.69
C ASN A 433 -6.73 -19.66 -20.78
N LYS A 434 -5.96 -19.68 -21.87
CA LYS A 434 -6.21 -18.84 -23.04
C LYS A 434 -7.59 -19.10 -23.63
N ILE A 435 -7.93 -20.37 -23.86
CA ILE A 435 -9.24 -20.76 -24.37
C ILE A 435 -10.36 -20.29 -23.44
N GLU A 436 -10.19 -20.43 -22.13
CA GLU A 436 -11.19 -19.96 -21.15
C GLU A 436 -11.35 -18.43 -21.18
N ILE A 437 -10.26 -17.67 -21.30
CA ILE A 437 -10.31 -16.20 -21.41
C ILE A 437 -10.95 -15.77 -22.74
N GLU A 438 -10.63 -16.45 -23.86
CA GLU A 438 -11.22 -16.16 -25.16
C GLU A 438 -12.74 -16.40 -25.17
N LYS A 439 -13.24 -17.42 -24.46
CA LYS A 439 -14.68 -17.66 -24.30
C LYS A 439 -15.43 -16.51 -23.62
N LEU A 440 -14.76 -15.70 -22.82
CA LEU A 440 -15.39 -14.55 -22.18
C LEU A 440 -15.75 -13.46 -23.19
N ASN A 441 -15.10 -13.39 -24.34
CA ASN A 441 -15.26 -12.32 -25.35
C ASN A 441 -15.07 -10.90 -24.78
N LEU A 442 -14.24 -10.75 -23.73
CA LEU A 442 -13.98 -9.48 -23.04
C LEU A 442 -12.60 -8.90 -23.35
N PHE A 443 -11.70 -9.70 -23.92
CA PHE A 443 -10.29 -9.34 -24.07
C PHE A 443 -9.75 -9.70 -25.46
N VAL A 444 -8.76 -8.91 -25.89
CA VAL A 444 -7.83 -9.29 -26.96
C VAL A 444 -6.52 -9.72 -26.30
N ILE A 445 -5.96 -10.84 -26.74
CA ILE A 445 -4.71 -11.40 -26.20
C ILE A 445 -3.58 -11.13 -27.19
N ASP A 446 -2.55 -10.37 -26.72
CA ASP A 446 -1.38 -10.03 -27.51
C ASP A 446 -0.12 -10.65 -26.87
N TYR A 447 0.66 -11.41 -27.64
CA TYR A 447 1.96 -11.95 -27.21
C TYR A 447 3.08 -10.97 -27.57
N LEU A 448 3.90 -10.60 -26.59
CA LEU A 448 4.98 -9.64 -26.74
C LEU A 448 6.30 -10.36 -27.04
N GLU A 449 6.79 -10.21 -28.24
CA GLU A 449 8.08 -10.79 -28.69
C GLU A 449 9.31 -10.19 -28.00
#